data_bd346a232e3a17aeb79e4d873ec2ba4e
#
_entry.id   bd346a232e3a17aeb79e4d873ec2ba4e
#
_cell.length_a   1.000
_cell.length_b   1.000
_cell.length_c   1.000
_cell.angle_alpha   90.00
_cell.angle_beta   90.00
_cell.angle_gamma   90.00
#
_symmetry.space_group_name_H-M   'P 1'
#
loop_
_entity.id
_entity.type
_entity.pdbx_description
1 polymer ?
#
loop_
_entity_poly.entity_id
_entity_poly.type
_entity_poly.pdbx_seq_one_letter_code
_entity_poly.pdbx_strand_id
1 'polypeptide(L)'
;MTTDIINSNELYKVDPVFGQISFDGHEQVVFCNDKDTGLKAIIGIHNTVLGPALGGTRMWKYSNEWEALNDVLRLSRGMSFKSSISGLNLGGGKAVIIGDAKTEKTPELMRKFGEYVDSLSGKYITAEDVGMETKDMDTVREVTKYVTGISESKGGSGNPSPITAYGVFMGMKAAAKHKFGVDTLAGKRVLVQGIGHVGEVLVQHLTNEGAIVTISDINENRLHEVGSKYGAKIFSGNDLYSLDVDIYAPCALGATINDETISKIQAKVIAGAANNQL
;
A
#
# COMPACT_ATOMS: atom_id res chain seq x y z
N MET A 1 -5.69 42.27 -20.98
CA MET A 1 -5.27 40.88 -20.76
C MET A 1 -3.79 40.91 -20.43
N THR A 2 -3.47 40.96 -19.15
CA THR A 2 -2.08 40.87 -18.67
C THR A 2 -1.71 39.39 -18.66
N THR A 3 -0.89 38.99 -19.61
CA THR A 3 -0.18 37.72 -19.56
C THR A 3 0.81 37.80 -18.42
N ASP A 4 0.48 37.18 -17.27
CA ASP A 4 1.43 36.95 -16.21
C ASP A 4 2.55 36.07 -16.78
N ILE A 5 3.68 36.70 -17.06
CA ILE A 5 4.93 36.02 -17.39
C ILE A 5 5.37 35.33 -16.12
N ILE A 6 5.02 34.05 -15.97
CA ILE A 6 5.54 33.19 -14.89
C ILE A 6 7.06 33.22 -15.01
N ASN A 7 7.70 33.72 -13.99
CA ASN A 7 9.16 33.87 -13.95
C ASN A 7 9.79 32.47 -14.07
N SER A 8 10.49 32.21 -15.18
CA SER A 8 11.06 30.91 -15.50
C SER A 8 11.96 30.33 -14.39
N ASN A 9 12.49 31.16 -13.50
CA ASN A 9 13.32 30.77 -12.38
C ASN A 9 12.52 30.15 -11.20
N GLU A 10 11.20 30.30 -11.14
CA GLU A 10 10.36 29.63 -10.14
C GLU A 10 9.81 28.27 -10.60
N LEU A 11 9.75 28.04 -11.92
CA LEU A 11 9.33 26.76 -12.50
C LEU A 11 10.33 25.60 -12.28
N TYR A 12 11.58 25.88 -11.91
CA TYR A 12 12.65 24.90 -11.80
C TYR A 12 13.04 24.54 -10.36
N LYS A 13 12.21 24.88 -9.37
CA LYS A 13 12.43 24.46 -7.96
C LYS A 13 11.97 23.04 -7.66
N VAL A 14 11.35 22.35 -8.62
CA VAL A 14 10.90 20.97 -8.49
C VAL A 14 11.76 20.12 -9.41
N ASP A 15 12.36 19.07 -8.89
CA ASP A 15 13.15 18.14 -9.69
C ASP A 15 12.31 17.61 -10.86
N PRO A 16 12.84 17.63 -12.11
CA PRO A 16 12.13 17.07 -13.25
C PRO A 16 11.83 15.59 -13.00
N VAL A 17 10.75 15.07 -13.60
CA VAL A 17 10.26 13.70 -13.38
C VAL A 17 11.37 12.65 -13.48
N PHE A 18 12.20 12.73 -14.51
CA PHE A 18 13.33 11.82 -14.73
C PHE A 18 14.51 12.03 -13.76
N GLY A 19 14.57 13.17 -13.09
CA GLY A 19 15.57 13.49 -12.07
C GLY A 19 15.14 13.13 -10.65
N GLN A 20 13.91 12.70 -10.45
CA GLN A 20 13.45 12.31 -9.13
C GLN A 20 14.15 11.04 -8.65
N ILE A 21 14.54 11.01 -7.38
CA ILE A 21 15.18 9.85 -6.75
C ILE A 21 14.32 8.59 -6.84
N SER A 22 13.00 8.74 -6.90
CA SER A 22 12.03 7.63 -7.03
C SER A 22 11.94 7.08 -8.45
N PHE A 23 12.43 7.82 -9.46
CA PHE A 23 12.43 7.37 -10.85
C PHE A 23 13.66 6.48 -11.09
N ASP A 24 13.47 5.18 -11.02
CA ASP A 24 14.52 4.17 -11.12
C ASP A 24 14.28 3.28 -12.35
N GLY A 25 14.52 3.84 -13.53
CA GLY A 25 14.42 3.09 -14.78
C GLY A 25 12.99 2.66 -15.16
N HIS A 26 11.97 3.37 -14.72
CA HIS A 26 10.57 3.06 -15.08
C HIS A 26 10.38 3.05 -16.59
N GLU A 27 9.76 1.99 -17.10
CA GLU A 27 9.50 1.84 -18.53
C GLU A 27 8.45 2.82 -19.04
N GLN A 28 7.44 3.12 -18.20
CA GLN A 28 6.33 3.99 -18.60
C GLN A 28 5.63 4.61 -17.40
N VAL A 29 5.29 5.89 -17.51
CA VAL A 29 4.39 6.60 -16.59
C VAL A 29 3.28 7.24 -17.40
N VAL A 30 2.03 6.99 -17.04
CA VAL A 30 0.85 7.47 -17.77
C VAL A 30 0.02 8.34 -16.84
N PHE A 31 -0.21 9.58 -17.25
CA PHE A 31 -1.13 10.50 -16.59
C PHE A 31 -2.51 10.38 -17.21
N CYS A 32 -3.50 10.02 -16.42
CA CYS A 32 -4.87 9.82 -16.83
C CYS A 32 -5.74 10.94 -16.26
N ASN A 33 -6.49 11.62 -17.12
CA ASN A 33 -7.38 12.69 -16.69
C ASN A 33 -8.69 12.64 -17.48
N ASP A 34 -9.81 12.69 -16.76
CA ASP A 34 -11.14 12.77 -17.36
C ASP A 34 -11.98 13.80 -16.59
N LYS A 35 -12.46 14.82 -17.30
CA LYS A 35 -13.19 15.94 -16.70
C LYS A 35 -14.61 15.55 -16.29
N ASP A 36 -15.24 14.65 -17.04
CA ASP A 36 -16.65 14.30 -16.86
C ASP A 36 -16.84 13.45 -15.59
N THR A 37 -15.90 12.54 -15.32
CA THR A 37 -15.92 11.70 -14.11
C THR A 37 -15.11 12.28 -12.96
N GLY A 38 -14.30 13.32 -13.22
CA GLY A 38 -13.36 13.89 -12.25
C GLY A 38 -12.10 13.05 -12.04
N LEU A 39 -11.87 12.01 -12.85
CA LEU A 39 -10.71 11.13 -12.70
C LEU A 39 -9.40 11.89 -12.88
N LYS A 40 -8.52 11.77 -11.91
CA LYS A 40 -7.10 12.10 -11.98
C LYS A 40 -6.31 10.92 -11.48
N ALA A 41 -5.56 10.25 -12.36
CA ALA A 41 -4.78 9.07 -11.98
C ALA A 41 -3.40 9.07 -12.64
N ILE A 42 -2.48 8.35 -12.02
CA ILE A 42 -1.14 8.11 -12.56
C ILE A 42 -0.90 6.60 -12.52
N ILE A 43 -0.53 6.00 -13.64
CA ILE A 43 -0.15 4.59 -13.74
C ILE A 43 1.36 4.53 -13.97
N GLY A 44 2.09 3.90 -13.05
CA GLY A 44 3.52 3.64 -13.15
C GLY A 44 3.78 2.19 -13.53
N ILE A 45 4.51 1.97 -14.61
CA ILE A 45 5.05 0.66 -15.01
C ILE A 45 6.55 0.74 -14.80
N HIS A 46 7.03 0.06 -13.76
CA HIS A 46 8.45 0.06 -13.45
C HIS A 46 9.21 -0.89 -14.38
N ASN A 47 8.75 -2.15 -14.50
CA ASN A 47 9.46 -3.15 -15.27
C ASN A 47 8.53 -4.26 -15.76
N THR A 48 8.74 -4.75 -16.98
CA THR A 48 7.97 -5.84 -17.61
C THR A 48 8.84 -7.01 -18.07
N VAL A 49 10.10 -7.07 -17.66
CA VAL A 49 11.06 -8.13 -18.11
C VAL A 49 10.58 -9.53 -17.73
N LEU A 50 9.98 -9.71 -16.55
CA LEU A 50 9.46 -11.00 -16.11
C LEU A 50 8.03 -11.27 -16.60
N GLY A 51 7.34 -10.29 -17.14
CA GLY A 51 5.96 -10.39 -17.62
C GLY A 51 5.16 -9.10 -17.40
N PRO A 52 3.83 -9.12 -17.61
CA PRO A 52 2.99 -7.93 -17.41
C PRO A 52 3.22 -7.30 -16.04
N ALA A 53 3.25 -5.98 -15.99
CA ALA A 53 3.37 -5.24 -14.75
C ALA A 53 2.08 -5.41 -13.93
N LEU A 54 2.19 -5.99 -12.73
CA LEU A 54 1.07 -6.16 -11.82
C LEU A 54 1.22 -5.24 -10.61
N GLY A 55 0.14 -4.61 -10.20
CA GLY A 55 0.07 -3.86 -8.96
C GLY A 55 -1.28 -3.19 -8.73
N GLY A 56 -1.66 -3.06 -7.46
CA GLY A 56 -2.95 -2.50 -7.06
C GLY A 56 -3.08 -1.01 -7.36
N THR A 57 -4.32 -0.56 -7.46
CA THR A 57 -4.67 0.86 -7.55
C THR A 57 -4.98 1.39 -6.17
N ARG A 58 -4.32 2.48 -5.79
CA ARG A 58 -4.57 3.21 -4.55
C ARG A 58 -5.39 4.45 -4.84
N MET A 59 -6.45 4.70 -4.09
CA MET A 59 -7.14 6.00 -4.11
C MET A 59 -6.88 6.72 -2.80
N TRP A 60 -6.22 7.89 -2.89
CA TRP A 60 -5.78 8.62 -1.71
C TRP A 60 -5.84 10.13 -1.94
N LYS A 61 -6.11 10.86 -0.86
CA LYS A 61 -6.11 12.33 -0.85
C LYS A 61 -4.69 12.85 -0.68
N TYR A 62 -3.94 12.87 -1.78
CA TYR A 62 -2.59 13.43 -1.79
C TYR A 62 -2.61 14.94 -1.59
N SER A 63 -1.59 15.49 -0.94
CA SER A 63 -1.48 16.94 -0.72
C SER A 63 -1.20 17.69 -2.03
N ASN A 64 -0.57 17.01 -2.99
CA ASN A 64 -0.26 17.52 -4.33
C ASN A 64 0.05 16.38 -5.30
N GLU A 65 0.15 16.70 -6.59
CA GLU A 65 0.40 15.72 -7.65
C GLU A 65 1.82 15.12 -7.62
N TRP A 66 2.79 15.82 -7.05
CA TRP A 66 4.17 15.31 -6.88
C TRP A 66 4.25 14.21 -5.83
N GLU A 67 3.48 14.33 -4.76
CA GLU A 67 3.36 13.27 -3.76
C GLU A 67 2.75 12.02 -4.37
N ALA A 68 1.70 12.17 -5.18
CA ALA A 68 1.07 11.06 -5.91
C ALA A 68 2.04 10.41 -6.91
N LEU A 69 2.81 11.21 -7.65
CA LEU A 69 3.82 10.71 -8.57
C LEU A 69 4.93 9.96 -7.83
N ASN A 70 5.47 10.52 -6.76
CA ASN A 70 6.48 9.85 -5.94
C ASN A 70 5.98 8.51 -5.39
N ASP A 71 4.73 8.47 -4.91
CA ASP A 71 4.14 7.24 -4.36
C ASP A 71 3.99 6.15 -5.44
N VAL A 72 3.47 6.50 -6.62
CA VAL A 72 3.30 5.53 -7.72
C VAL A 72 4.63 4.98 -8.22
N LEU A 73 5.67 5.82 -8.29
CA LEU A 73 7.02 5.40 -8.70
C LEU A 73 7.61 4.42 -7.69
N ARG A 74 7.63 4.77 -6.41
CA ARG A 74 8.15 3.89 -5.35
C ARG A 74 7.38 2.58 -5.26
N LEU A 75 6.05 2.63 -5.34
CA LEU A 75 5.21 1.45 -5.23
C LEU A 75 5.35 0.51 -6.43
N SER A 76 5.40 1.02 -7.66
CA SER A 76 5.59 0.20 -8.86
C SER A 76 6.96 -0.49 -8.89
N ARG A 77 8.03 0.19 -8.44
CA ARG A 77 9.35 -0.41 -8.21
C ARG A 77 9.28 -1.53 -7.18
N GLY A 78 8.64 -1.29 -6.04
CA GLY A 78 8.45 -2.29 -4.99
C GLY A 78 7.70 -3.54 -5.49
N MET A 79 6.73 -3.36 -6.40
CA MET A 79 6.02 -4.50 -7.01
C MET A 79 6.93 -5.36 -7.90
N SER A 80 7.90 -4.79 -8.61
CA SER A 80 8.89 -5.58 -9.37
C SER A 80 9.70 -6.49 -8.44
N PHE A 81 10.20 -5.94 -7.34
CA PHE A 81 10.96 -6.73 -6.36
C PHE A 81 10.09 -7.80 -5.69
N LYS A 82 8.86 -7.46 -5.32
CA LYS A 82 7.90 -8.39 -4.72
C LYS A 82 7.59 -9.56 -5.66
N SER A 83 7.33 -9.31 -6.94
CA SER A 83 7.06 -10.34 -7.93
C SER A 83 8.28 -11.23 -8.15
N SER A 84 9.45 -10.63 -8.30
CA SER A 84 10.72 -11.34 -8.53
C SER A 84 11.08 -12.26 -7.38
N ILE A 85 11.07 -11.77 -6.13
CA ILE A 85 11.41 -12.59 -4.96
C ILE A 85 10.40 -13.71 -4.71
N SER A 86 9.16 -13.54 -5.18
CA SER A 86 8.12 -14.55 -5.08
C SER A 86 8.15 -15.57 -6.23
N GLY A 87 9.09 -15.45 -7.17
CA GLY A 87 9.21 -16.34 -8.34
C GLY A 87 8.04 -16.23 -9.33
N LEU A 88 7.36 -15.08 -9.38
CA LEU A 88 6.25 -14.84 -10.28
C LEU A 88 6.74 -14.30 -11.63
N ASN A 89 6.15 -14.77 -12.73
CA ASN A 89 6.40 -14.26 -14.08
C ASN A 89 5.58 -12.98 -14.32
N LEU A 90 5.80 -11.97 -13.47
CA LEU A 90 5.13 -10.68 -13.48
C LEU A 90 6.14 -9.56 -13.25
N GLY A 91 5.92 -8.47 -13.95
CA GLY A 91 6.61 -7.21 -13.72
C GLY A 91 6.01 -6.42 -12.56
N GLY A 92 6.47 -5.21 -12.38
CA GLY A 92 6.00 -4.29 -11.35
C GLY A 92 5.27 -3.09 -11.91
N GLY A 93 4.02 -2.93 -11.49
CA GLY A 93 3.21 -1.77 -11.79
C GLY A 93 2.47 -1.27 -10.56
N LYS A 94 1.96 -0.06 -10.66
CA LYS A 94 1.11 0.56 -9.65
C LYS A 94 0.24 1.63 -10.30
N ALA A 95 -0.94 1.87 -9.74
CA ALA A 95 -1.69 3.06 -10.06
C ALA A 95 -2.07 3.83 -8.79
N VAL A 96 -2.19 5.14 -8.92
CA VAL A 96 -2.77 6.00 -7.90
C VAL A 96 -3.89 6.82 -8.53
N ILE A 97 -4.99 6.98 -7.81
CA ILE A 97 -6.08 7.89 -8.11
C ILE A 97 -6.05 8.99 -7.05
N ILE A 98 -6.00 10.24 -7.49
CA ILE A 98 -5.95 11.41 -6.60
C ILE A 98 -7.38 11.79 -6.25
N GLY A 99 -7.77 11.60 -5.00
CA GLY A 99 -9.10 11.91 -4.51
C GLY A 99 -9.43 11.23 -3.18
N ASP A 100 -10.54 11.64 -2.59
CA ASP A 100 -11.05 11.02 -1.36
C ASP A 100 -11.91 9.79 -1.70
N ALA A 101 -11.40 8.59 -1.39
CA ALA A 101 -12.08 7.33 -1.65
C ALA A 101 -13.46 7.20 -0.98
N LYS A 102 -13.74 8.01 0.07
CA LYS A 102 -15.02 7.97 0.79
C LYS A 102 -16.10 8.83 0.14
N THR A 103 -15.70 9.91 -0.54
CA THR A 103 -16.64 10.94 -1.02
C THR A 103 -16.61 11.13 -2.54
N GLU A 104 -15.51 10.79 -3.22
CA GLU A 104 -15.31 11.06 -4.64
C GLU A 104 -15.31 9.80 -5.52
N LYS A 105 -15.23 8.61 -4.92
CA LYS A 105 -15.22 7.35 -5.66
C LYS A 105 -16.61 6.99 -6.17
N THR A 106 -16.78 6.96 -7.50
CA THR A 106 -18.03 6.58 -8.17
C THR A 106 -17.81 5.41 -9.14
N PRO A 107 -18.84 4.63 -9.49
CA PRO A 107 -18.74 3.58 -10.50
C PRO A 107 -18.27 4.12 -11.88
N GLU A 108 -18.70 5.32 -12.25
CA GLU A 108 -18.33 5.97 -13.50
C GLU A 108 -16.82 6.28 -13.53
N LEU A 109 -16.28 6.82 -12.43
CA LEU A 109 -14.85 7.06 -12.26
C LEU A 109 -14.06 5.75 -12.35
N MET A 110 -14.56 4.66 -11.74
CA MET A 110 -13.91 3.35 -11.80
C MET A 110 -13.93 2.74 -13.21
N ARG A 111 -15.03 2.87 -13.96
CA ARG A 111 -15.08 2.44 -15.38
C ARG A 111 -14.09 3.24 -16.21
N LYS A 112 -14.06 4.57 -16.04
CA LYS A 112 -13.12 5.42 -16.77
C LYS A 112 -11.66 5.06 -16.48
N PHE A 113 -11.33 4.78 -15.22
CA PHE A 113 -10.01 4.25 -14.87
C PHE A 113 -9.74 2.90 -15.57
N GLY A 114 -10.73 2.01 -15.62
CA GLY A 114 -10.64 0.73 -16.33
C GLY A 114 -10.37 0.89 -17.83
N GLU A 115 -10.96 1.89 -18.49
CA GLU A 115 -10.68 2.22 -19.90
C GLU A 115 -9.22 2.63 -20.11
N TYR A 116 -8.63 3.39 -19.19
CA TYR A 116 -7.20 3.72 -19.24
C TYR A 116 -6.32 2.48 -19.04
N VAL A 117 -6.70 1.58 -18.12
CA VAL A 117 -5.99 0.30 -17.93
C VAL A 117 -6.09 -0.54 -19.23
N ASP A 118 -7.25 -0.62 -19.85
CA ASP A 118 -7.45 -1.37 -21.10
C ASP A 118 -6.60 -0.83 -22.26
N SER A 119 -6.45 0.49 -22.34
CA SER A 119 -5.63 1.14 -23.35
C SER A 119 -4.15 0.74 -23.33
N LEU A 120 -3.67 0.21 -22.20
CA LEU A 120 -2.31 -0.33 -22.05
C LEU A 120 -2.19 -1.77 -22.57
N SER A 121 -3.26 -2.36 -23.09
CA SER A 121 -3.28 -3.63 -23.83
C SER A 121 -2.63 -4.79 -23.07
N GLY A 122 -2.78 -4.82 -21.75
CA GLY A 122 -2.25 -5.88 -20.87
C GLY A 122 -0.81 -5.64 -20.39
N LYS A 123 -0.17 -4.55 -20.75
CA LYS A 123 1.12 -4.18 -20.17
C LYS A 123 1.02 -3.96 -18.66
N TYR A 124 -0.13 -3.46 -18.19
CA TYR A 124 -0.45 -3.29 -16.77
C TYR A 124 -1.71 -4.06 -16.39
N ILE A 125 -1.66 -4.76 -15.26
CA ILE A 125 -2.78 -5.46 -14.63
C ILE A 125 -3.01 -4.82 -13.27
N THR A 126 -4.24 -4.31 -13.05
CA THR A 126 -4.61 -3.67 -11.80
C THR A 126 -5.20 -4.64 -10.77
N ALA A 127 -5.22 -4.21 -9.52
CA ALA A 127 -5.84 -4.90 -8.37
C ALA A 127 -6.31 -3.88 -7.34
N GLU A 128 -6.90 -4.33 -6.24
CA GLU A 128 -7.20 -3.44 -5.11
C GLU A 128 -5.94 -3.06 -4.30
N ASP A 129 -5.97 -1.88 -3.70
CA ASP A 129 -5.02 -1.39 -2.70
C ASP A 129 -5.76 -0.40 -1.77
N VAL A 130 -5.06 0.41 -1.01
CA VAL A 130 -5.64 1.39 -0.08
C VAL A 130 -6.69 2.27 -0.76
N GLY A 131 -7.85 2.41 -0.13
CA GLY A 131 -8.97 3.19 -0.66
C GLY A 131 -9.82 2.47 -1.70
N MET A 132 -9.44 1.25 -2.10
CA MET A 132 -10.16 0.42 -3.05
C MET A 132 -10.73 -0.83 -2.37
N GLU A 133 -11.77 -1.39 -2.94
CA GLU A 133 -12.45 -2.59 -2.47
C GLU A 133 -12.69 -3.55 -3.64
N THR A 134 -12.96 -4.82 -3.34
CA THR A 134 -13.27 -5.85 -4.37
C THR A 134 -14.38 -5.41 -5.33
N LYS A 135 -15.42 -4.70 -4.83
CA LYS A 135 -16.50 -4.18 -5.69
C LYS A 135 -16.03 -3.15 -6.72
N ASP A 136 -14.97 -2.39 -6.40
CA ASP A 136 -14.40 -1.43 -7.34
C ASP A 136 -13.66 -2.15 -8.48
N MET A 137 -12.96 -3.23 -8.14
CA MET A 137 -12.32 -4.10 -9.15
C MET A 137 -13.36 -4.81 -10.01
N ASP A 138 -14.50 -5.19 -9.44
CA ASP A 138 -15.64 -5.71 -10.18
C ASP A 138 -16.19 -4.71 -11.20
N THR A 139 -16.19 -3.43 -10.86
CA THR A 139 -16.61 -2.35 -11.76
C THR A 139 -15.56 -2.11 -12.86
N VAL A 140 -14.28 -2.11 -12.52
CA VAL A 140 -13.18 -2.05 -13.50
C VAL A 140 -13.25 -3.23 -14.47
N ARG A 141 -13.61 -4.43 -13.99
CA ARG A 141 -13.77 -5.63 -14.81
C ARG A 141 -14.84 -5.52 -15.90
N GLU A 142 -15.81 -4.64 -15.74
CA GLU A 142 -16.85 -4.41 -16.75
C GLU A 142 -16.28 -3.90 -18.08
N VAL A 143 -15.15 -3.18 -18.04
CA VAL A 143 -14.56 -2.51 -19.20
C VAL A 143 -13.17 -3.01 -19.59
N THR A 144 -12.49 -3.79 -18.74
CA THR A 144 -11.19 -4.39 -19.05
C THR A 144 -11.02 -5.77 -18.44
N LYS A 145 -10.29 -6.64 -19.12
CA LYS A 145 -9.87 -7.94 -18.56
C LYS A 145 -8.59 -7.87 -17.73
N TYR A 146 -7.89 -6.75 -17.75
CA TYR A 146 -6.59 -6.56 -17.10
C TYR A 146 -6.76 -6.08 -15.65
N VAL A 147 -7.53 -6.83 -14.90
CA VAL A 147 -7.81 -6.61 -13.48
C VAL A 147 -7.87 -7.93 -12.73
N THR A 148 -7.35 -7.94 -11.51
CA THR A 148 -7.44 -9.07 -10.57
C THR A 148 -7.98 -8.61 -9.23
N GLY A 149 -8.22 -9.53 -8.27
CA GLY A 149 -8.86 -9.18 -7.00
C GLY A 149 -10.36 -8.90 -7.15
N ILE A 150 -11.00 -9.38 -8.22
CA ILE A 150 -12.45 -9.36 -8.39
C ILE A 150 -13.12 -10.38 -7.46
N SER A 151 -14.42 -10.25 -7.24
CA SER A 151 -15.17 -11.14 -6.35
C SER A 151 -15.10 -12.61 -6.79
N GLU A 152 -15.15 -13.52 -5.82
CA GLU A 152 -15.12 -14.96 -6.06
C GLU A 152 -16.30 -15.41 -6.94
N SER A 153 -17.48 -14.78 -6.78
CA SER A 153 -18.65 -15.04 -7.63
C SER A 153 -18.44 -14.71 -9.10
N LYS A 154 -17.41 -13.90 -9.42
CA LYS A 154 -17.01 -13.53 -10.78
C LYS A 154 -15.71 -14.25 -11.22
N GLY A 155 -15.29 -15.29 -10.48
CA GLY A 155 -14.11 -16.09 -10.76
C GLY A 155 -12.79 -15.49 -10.28
N GLY A 156 -12.85 -14.53 -9.38
CA GLY A 156 -11.67 -13.92 -8.77
C GLY A 156 -11.25 -14.58 -7.46
N SER A 157 -10.23 -14.03 -6.82
CA SER A 157 -9.70 -14.48 -5.53
C SER A 157 -10.28 -13.71 -4.32
N GLY A 158 -11.13 -12.73 -4.56
CA GLY A 158 -11.71 -11.88 -3.51
C GLY A 158 -10.68 -11.01 -2.80
N ASN A 159 -10.97 -10.66 -1.56
CA ASN A 159 -10.14 -9.80 -0.72
C ASN A 159 -8.80 -10.47 -0.35
N PRO A 160 -7.64 -9.92 -0.71
CA PRO A 160 -6.33 -10.50 -0.41
C PRO A 160 -5.88 -10.33 1.05
N SER A 161 -6.57 -9.50 1.84
CA SER A 161 -6.10 -9.11 3.18
C SER A 161 -5.87 -10.28 4.14
N PRO A 162 -6.73 -11.33 4.20
CA PRO A 162 -6.48 -12.48 5.07
C PRO A 162 -5.20 -13.25 4.72
N ILE A 163 -4.95 -13.47 3.43
CA ILE A 163 -3.75 -14.17 2.95
C ILE A 163 -2.50 -13.31 3.19
N THR A 164 -2.60 -11.99 2.96
CA THR A 164 -1.53 -11.05 3.25
C THR A 164 -1.16 -11.05 4.74
N ALA A 165 -2.15 -10.98 5.62
CA ALA A 165 -1.93 -11.03 7.07
C ALA A 165 -1.27 -12.35 7.51
N TYR A 166 -1.71 -13.48 6.96
CA TYR A 166 -1.09 -14.78 7.21
C TYR A 166 0.37 -14.83 6.74
N GLY A 167 0.66 -14.29 5.55
CA GLY A 167 2.03 -14.18 5.03
C GLY A 167 2.95 -13.35 5.94
N VAL A 168 2.46 -12.21 6.45
CA VAL A 168 3.19 -11.38 7.43
C VAL A 168 3.42 -12.15 8.73
N PHE A 169 2.39 -12.82 9.24
CA PHE A 169 2.47 -13.64 10.44
C PHE A 169 3.54 -14.75 10.32
N MET A 170 3.58 -15.48 9.19
CA MET A 170 4.60 -16.49 8.93
C MET A 170 6.00 -15.88 8.78
N GLY A 171 6.10 -14.72 8.14
CA GLY A 171 7.35 -13.95 8.07
C GLY A 171 7.87 -13.52 9.44
N MET A 172 6.96 -13.10 10.35
CA MET A 172 7.31 -12.81 11.74
C MET A 172 7.85 -14.03 12.48
N LYS A 173 7.24 -15.18 12.30
CA LYS A 173 7.72 -16.44 12.90
C LYS A 173 9.12 -16.80 12.41
N ALA A 174 9.36 -16.68 11.11
CA ALA A 174 10.69 -16.90 10.54
C ALA A 174 11.73 -15.92 11.10
N ALA A 175 11.38 -14.64 11.20
CA ALA A 175 12.24 -13.61 11.77
C ALA A 175 12.48 -13.85 13.29
N ALA A 176 11.45 -14.27 14.03
CA ALA A 176 11.58 -14.63 15.44
C ALA A 176 12.51 -15.84 15.63
N LYS A 177 12.39 -16.86 14.77
CA LYS A 177 13.30 -18.01 14.77
C LYS A 177 14.75 -17.58 14.54
N HIS A 178 14.98 -16.70 13.58
CA HIS A 178 16.32 -16.18 13.30
C HIS A 178 16.87 -15.32 14.45
N LYS A 179 16.05 -14.43 15.03
CA LYS A 179 16.50 -13.45 16.01
C LYS A 179 16.50 -14.00 17.46
N PHE A 180 15.50 -14.80 17.81
CA PHE A 180 15.26 -15.26 19.19
C PHE A 180 15.48 -16.78 19.36
N GLY A 181 15.77 -17.52 18.29
CA GLY A 181 15.98 -18.97 18.34
C GLY A 181 14.70 -19.81 18.42
N VAL A 182 13.51 -19.18 18.41
CA VAL A 182 12.20 -19.87 18.51
C VAL A 182 11.25 -19.35 17.44
N ASP A 183 10.47 -20.24 16.83
CA ASP A 183 9.52 -19.92 15.78
C ASP A 183 8.08 -19.73 16.30
N THR A 184 7.95 -19.39 17.58
CA THR A 184 6.70 -19.00 18.21
C THR A 184 6.70 -17.52 18.58
N LEU A 185 5.52 -16.90 18.49
CA LEU A 185 5.30 -15.53 18.93
C LEU A 185 4.62 -15.47 20.29
N ALA A 186 4.35 -16.61 20.92
CA ALA A 186 3.79 -16.68 22.27
C ALA A 186 4.66 -15.90 23.27
N GLY A 187 4.04 -15.00 24.03
CA GLY A 187 4.71 -14.13 24.99
C GLY A 187 5.55 -12.99 24.39
N LYS A 188 5.70 -12.90 23.07
CA LYS A 188 6.38 -11.77 22.42
C LYS A 188 5.51 -10.52 22.46
N ARG A 189 6.15 -9.38 22.77
CA ARG A 189 5.49 -8.07 22.74
C ARG A 189 5.55 -7.55 21.31
N VAL A 190 4.38 -7.35 20.69
CA VAL A 190 4.25 -6.94 19.30
C VAL A 190 3.46 -5.64 19.21
N LEU A 191 4.04 -4.62 18.59
CA LEU A 191 3.33 -3.39 18.21
C LEU A 191 2.82 -3.52 16.77
N VAL A 192 1.52 -3.42 16.57
CA VAL A 192 0.91 -3.33 15.23
C VAL A 192 0.45 -1.90 14.99
N GLN A 193 1.08 -1.22 14.04
CA GLN A 193 0.72 0.13 13.61
C GLN A 193 -0.15 0.06 12.36
N GLY A 194 -1.40 0.47 12.48
CA GLY A 194 -2.42 0.35 11.43
C GLY A 194 -3.21 -0.94 11.57
N ILE A 195 -4.51 -0.80 11.89
CA ILE A 195 -5.45 -1.90 12.08
C ILE A 195 -6.58 -1.88 11.05
N GLY A 196 -6.22 -1.57 9.79
CA GLY A 196 -7.08 -1.77 8.62
C GLY A 196 -7.32 -3.27 8.35
N HIS A 197 -7.73 -3.60 7.13
CA HIS A 197 -8.11 -4.98 6.76
C HIS A 197 -7.00 -6.01 7.05
N VAL A 198 -5.75 -5.69 6.74
CA VAL A 198 -4.61 -6.60 6.99
C VAL A 198 -4.22 -6.59 8.46
N GLY A 199 -4.09 -5.40 9.06
CA GLY A 199 -3.63 -5.25 10.45
C GLY A 199 -4.56 -5.92 11.46
N GLU A 200 -5.88 -5.83 11.29
CA GLU A 200 -6.84 -6.51 12.17
C GLU A 200 -6.69 -8.04 12.11
N VAL A 201 -6.58 -8.61 10.91
CA VAL A 201 -6.39 -10.07 10.76
C VAL A 201 -5.04 -10.51 11.32
N LEU A 202 -4.00 -9.66 11.17
CA LEU A 202 -2.71 -9.92 11.81
C LEU A 202 -2.82 -9.92 13.34
N VAL A 203 -3.53 -8.96 13.93
CA VAL A 203 -3.81 -8.93 15.39
C VAL A 203 -4.49 -10.22 15.82
N GLN A 204 -5.47 -10.71 15.07
CA GLN A 204 -6.13 -11.99 15.36
C GLN A 204 -5.15 -13.17 15.38
N HIS A 205 -4.26 -13.29 14.37
CA HIS A 205 -3.26 -14.35 14.34
C HIS A 205 -2.30 -14.26 15.53
N LEU A 206 -1.82 -13.06 15.85
CA LEU A 206 -0.88 -12.81 16.94
C LEU A 206 -1.50 -13.16 18.32
N THR A 207 -2.73 -12.71 18.57
CA THR A 207 -3.41 -12.98 19.83
C THR A 207 -3.77 -14.45 19.98
N ASN A 208 -4.16 -15.13 18.91
CA ASN A 208 -4.43 -16.57 18.91
C ASN A 208 -3.17 -17.40 19.22
N GLU A 209 -1.98 -16.93 18.82
CA GLU A 209 -0.71 -17.59 19.17
C GLU A 209 -0.21 -17.21 20.57
N GLY A 210 -0.87 -16.29 21.26
CA GLY A 210 -0.51 -15.88 22.62
C GLY A 210 0.53 -14.76 22.67
N ALA A 211 0.68 -13.96 21.64
CA ALA A 211 1.50 -12.75 21.66
C ALA A 211 0.83 -11.65 22.53
N ILE A 212 1.65 -10.78 23.11
CA ILE A 212 1.20 -9.58 23.84
C ILE A 212 1.13 -8.44 22.85
N VAL A 213 -0.07 -8.16 22.33
CA VAL A 213 -0.27 -7.22 21.24
C VAL A 213 -0.63 -5.84 21.75
N THR A 214 0.08 -4.83 21.22
CA THR A 214 -0.26 -3.41 21.34
C THR A 214 -0.62 -2.89 19.96
N ILE A 215 -1.70 -2.14 19.83
CA ILE A 215 -2.21 -1.59 18.55
C ILE A 215 -2.19 -0.07 18.55
N SER A 216 -1.95 0.51 17.37
CA SER A 216 -2.02 1.95 17.10
C SER A 216 -2.66 2.20 15.76
N ASP A 217 -3.56 3.18 15.68
CA ASP A 217 -4.20 3.66 14.45
C ASP A 217 -4.63 5.11 14.64
N ILE A 218 -4.86 5.82 13.55
CA ILE A 218 -5.44 7.18 13.56
C ILE A 218 -6.96 7.17 13.81
N ASN A 219 -7.60 6.01 13.64
CA ASN A 219 -9.04 5.83 13.82
C ASN A 219 -9.35 5.26 15.21
N GLU A 220 -9.71 6.13 16.15
CA GLU A 220 -10.01 5.76 17.53
C GLU A 220 -11.14 4.73 17.66
N ASN A 221 -12.19 4.83 16.83
CA ASN A 221 -13.29 3.87 16.87
C ASN A 221 -12.81 2.45 16.52
N ARG A 222 -11.94 2.32 15.52
CA ARG A 222 -11.32 1.04 15.15
C ARG A 222 -10.41 0.52 16.26
N LEU A 223 -9.65 1.40 16.93
CA LEU A 223 -8.81 0.99 18.07
C LEU A 223 -9.65 0.34 19.17
N HIS A 224 -10.77 0.95 19.55
CA HIS A 224 -11.65 0.41 20.57
C HIS A 224 -12.32 -0.90 20.14
N GLU A 225 -12.79 -0.98 18.90
CA GLU A 225 -13.40 -2.18 18.33
C GLU A 225 -12.42 -3.37 18.35
N VAL A 226 -11.25 -3.19 17.72
CA VAL A 226 -10.25 -4.26 17.60
C VAL A 226 -9.59 -4.59 18.93
N GLY A 227 -9.30 -3.57 19.76
CA GLY A 227 -8.77 -3.76 21.11
C GLY A 227 -9.69 -4.61 21.97
N SER A 228 -10.99 -4.33 21.97
CA SER A 228 -12.00 -5.09 22.72
C SER A 228 -12.20 -6.50 22.16
N LYS A 229 -12.23 -6.62 20.82
CA LYS A 229 -12.48 -7.89 20.15
C LYS A 229 -11.40 -8.93 20.38
N TYR A 230 -10.13 -8.52 20.42
CA TYR A 230 -8.99 -9.41 20.49
C TYR A 230 -8.18 -9.29 21.81
N GLY A 231 -8.58 -8.43 22.73
CA GLY A 231 -7.86 -8.20 23.97
C GLY A 231 -6.50 -7.50 23.75
N ALA A 232 -6.33 -6.78 22.65
CA ALA A 232 -5.11 -6.06 22.35
C ALA A 232 -5.05 -4.73 23.13
N LYS A 233 -3.87 -4.35 23.61
CA LYS A 233 -3.66 -3.08 24.31
C LYS A 233 -3.66 -1.93 23.28
N ILE A 234 -4.38 -0.85 23.59
CA ILE A 234 -4.34 0.37 22.79
C ILE A 234 -3.12 1.18 23.24
N PHE A 235 -2.29 1.61 22.26
CA PHE A 235 -1.19 2.53 22.53
C PHE A 235 -1.73 3.91 22.88
N SER A 236 -1.30 4.45 24.01
CA SER A 236 -1.72 5.76 24.55
C SER A 236 -0.56 6.73 24.80
N GLY A 237 0.64 6.40 24.31
CA GLY A 237 1.82 7.26 24.48
C GLY A 237 1.97 8.30 23.37
N ASN A 238 2.96 9.19 23.52
CA ASN A 238 3.25 10.24 22.55
C ASN A 238 4.21 9.80 21.43
N ASP A 239 5.01 8.76 21.64
CA ASP A 239 5.98 8.26 20.68
C ASP A 239 5.92 6.73 20.63
N LEU A 240 5.24 6.21 19.61
CA LEU A 240 5.05 4.77 19.44
C LEU A 240 6.36 4.04 19.06
N TYR A 241 7.32 4.74 18.44
CA TYR A 241 8.57 4.16 17.98
C TYR A 241 9.51 3.81 19.13
N SER A 242 9.43 4.53 20.26
CA SER A 242 10.21 4.27 21.47
C SER A 242 9.60 3.19 22.39
N LEU A 243 8.47 2.59 21.99
CA LEU A 243 7.85 1.53 22.78
C LEU A 243 8.75 0.29 22.85
N ASP A 244 9.03 -0.19 24.07
CA ASP A 244 9.82 -1.40 24.29
C ASP A 244 9.00 -2.65 23.90
N VAL A 245 9.18 -3.08 22.65
CA VAL A 245 8.58 -4.28 22.08
C VAL A 245 9.63 -5.16 21.42
N ASP A 246 9.32 -6.44 21.28
CA ASP A 246 10.20 -7.40 20.60
C ASP A 246 10.09 -7.28 19.09
N ILE A 247 8.86 -6.99 18.60
CA ILE A 247 8.53 -6.90 17.17
C ILE A 247 7.71 -5.65 16.91
N TYR A 248 8.10 -4.89 15.88
CA TYR A 248 7.32 -3.79 15.32
C TYR A 248 6.73 -4.19 13.97
N ALA A 249 5.41 -4.10 13.84
CA ALA A 249 4.64 -4.46 12.65
C ALA A 249 4.01 -3.21 12.02
N PRO A 250 4.71 -2.52 11.09
CA PRO A 250 4.10 -1.45 10.32
C PRO A 250 3.08 -2.03 9.33
N CYS A 251 1.80 -1.70 9.51
CA CYS A 251 0.68 -2.13 8.67
C CYS A 251 -0.18 -0.95 8.18
N ALA A 252 0.29 0.29 8.39
CA ALA A 252 -0.30 1.53 7.91
C ALA A 252 0.31 1.96 6.57
N LEU A 253 0.40 3.26 6.33
CA LEU A 253 1.09 3.80 5.16
C LEU A 253 2.61 3.58 5.24
N GLY A 254 3.30 3.66 4.09
CA GLY A 254 4.74 3.50 4.00
C GLY A 254 5.54 4.66 4.59
N ALA A 255 6.88 4.55 4.53
CA ALA A 255 7.84 5.57 4.97
C ALA A 255 7.75 5.95 6.46
N THR A 256 7.23 5.07 7.31
CA THR A 256 7.23 5.29 8.77
C THR A 256 8.57 4.95 9.42
N ILE A 257 9.46 4.25 8.71
CA ILE A 257 10.85 4.02 9.10
C ILE A 257 11.71 4.95 8.23
N ASN A 258 12.22 6.00 8.85
CA ASN A 258 12.98 7.06 8.21
C ASN A 258 14.04 7.62 9.18
N ASP A 259 14.80 8.64 8.76
CA ASP A 259 15.89 9.22 9.56
C ASP A 259 15.43 9.78 10.90
N GLU A 260 14.16 10.18 11.03
CA GLU A 260 13.61 10.72 12.28
C GLU A 260 13.14 9.64 13.25
N THR A 261 12.74 8.48 12.73
CA THR A 261 12.10 7.42 13.52
C THR A 261 13.01 6.23 13.79
N ILE A 262 13.96 5.92 12.88
CA ILE A 262 14.80 4.72 12.98
C ILE A 262 15.63 4.67 14.27
N SER A 263 16.12 5.81 14.73
CA SER A 263 16.93 5.90 15.96
C SER A 263 16.14 5.64 17.25
N LYS A 264 14.80 5.75 17.18
CA LYS A 264 13.89 5.58 18.31
C LYS A 264 13.39 4.14 18.44
N ILE A 265 13.43 3.36 17.36
CA ILE A 265 12.85 2.01 17.32
C ILE A 265 13.64 1.07 18.23
N GLN A 266 12.95 0.51 19.24
CA GLN A 266 13.52 -0.43 20.19
C GLN A 266 13.31 -1.90 19.78
N ALA A 267 12.42 -2.15 18.84
CA ALA A 267 12.11 -3.49 18.36
C ALA A 267 13.33 -4.18 17.75
N LYS A 268 13.51 -5.47 18.05
CA LYS A 268 14.60 -6.30 17.50
C LYS A 268 14.25 -6.91 16.14
N VAL A 269 12.97 -6.92 15.78
CA VAL A 269 12.43 -7.42 14.53
C VAL A 269 11.44 -6.39 14.01
N ILE A 270 11.52 -6.08 12.73
CA ILE A 270 10.54 -5.28 12.01
C ILE A 270 9.93 -6.18 10.95
N ALA A 271 8.63 -6.47 11.04
CA ALA A 271 7.90 -7.30 10.09
C ALA A 271 6.43 -6.88 10.02
N GLY A 272 6.01 -6.31 8.92
CA GLY A 272 4.67 -5.76 8.73
C GLY A 272 4.21 -5.83 7.27
N ALA A 273 3.00 -5.36 7.01
CA ALA A 273 2.37 -5.38 5.70
C ALA A 273 2.53 -4.08 4.91
N ALA A 274 3.02 -3.00 5.54
CA ALA A 274 3.15 -1.72 4.87
C ALA A 274 4.16 -1.79 3.72
N ASN A 275 3.77 -1.26 2.57
CA ASN A 275 4.65 -1.16 1.41
C ASN A 275 5.62 0.02 1.59
N ASN A 276 6.83 -0.09 1.03
CA ASN A 276 7.81 1.00 0.96
C ASN A 276 8.07 1.64 2.33
N GLN A 277 8.48 0.84 3.29
CA GLN A 277 8.75 1.31 4.65
C GLN A 277 10.03 2.16 4.77
N LEU A 278 10.98 1.96 3.88
CA LEU A 278 12.27 2.68 3.82
C LEU A 278 12.25 3.76 2.76
#